data_4513dde042716d6da766890d3b341c99
#
_entry.id   4513dde042716d6da766890d3b341c99
#
_cell.length_a   1.000
_cell.length_b   1.000
_cell.length_c   1.000
_cell.angle_alpha   90.00
_cell.angle_beta   90.00
_cell.angle_gamma   90.00
#
_symmetry.space_group_name_H-M   'P 1'
#
loop_
_entity.id
_entity.type
_entity.pdbx_description
1 polymer ?
#
loop_
_entity_poly.entity_id
_entity_poly.type
_entity_poly.pdbx_seq_one_letter_code
_entity_poly.pdbx_strand_id
1 'polypeptide(L)'
;IAHNATFDRSFIESVKGGVNVSDIWIDSLALSRIALPRLASHKLSFMADLFGCDSVSHRANADVDALCGVWRVLLVALTDLPQGLMARLADMHPDVPWSYRPIFSFLAGQNPGSIFSLSAARADVLKADRADDRVDADELPVLKMPSREEIEADYAPGGLVNRRYPTYEPRDEQIAMAIDVRDSLVTGT
;
A
#
# COMPACT_ATOMS: atom_id res chain seq x y z
N ILE A 1 4.14 -19.04 -4.04
CA ILE A 1 3.44 -17.75 -3.99
C ILE A 1 2.06 -18.00 -3.43
N ALA A 2 1.60 -17.16 -2.51
CA ALA A 2 0.24 -17.20 -1.99
C ALA A 2 -0.28 -15.77 -1.80
N HIS A 3 -1.59 -15.60 -1.63
CA HIS A 3 -2.18 -14.31 -1.31
C HIS A 3 -2.58 -14.29 0.17
N ASN A 4 -1.88 -13.51 0.98
CA ASN A 4 -1.84 -13.61 2.45
C ASN A 4 -1.10 -14.89 2.88
N ALA A 5 0.14 -15.03 2.43
CA ALA A 5 0.96 -16.24 2.54
C ALA A 5 1.12 -16.78 3.98
N THR A 6 0.98 -15.94 5.00
CA THR A 6 1.02 -16.38 6.40
C THR A 6 -0.09 -17.39 6.72
N PHE A 7 -1.29 -17.18 6.14
CA PHE A 7 -2.41 -18.10 6.32
C PHE A 7 -2.12 -19.47 5.68
N ASP A 8 -1.77 -19.48 4.38
CA ASP A 8 -1.51 -20.70 3.63
C ASP A 8 -0.32 -21.47 4.23
N ARG A 9 0.74 -20.74 4.61
CA ARG A 9 1.91 -21.30 5.24
C ARG A 9 1.55 -22.03 6.54
N SER A 10 0.80 -21.40 7.42
CA SER A 10 0.40 -21.99 8.71
C SER A 10 -0.39 -23.28 8.51
N PHE A 11 -1.23 -23.33 7.47
CA PHE A 11 -2.03 -24.51 7.14
C PHE A 11 -1.15 -25.66 6.63
N ILE A 12 -0.24 -25.37 5.71
CA ILE A 12 0.67 -26.38 5.13
C ILE A 12 1.64 -26.90 6.18
N GLU A 13 2.22 -26.03 7.00
CA GLU A 13 3.16 -26.43 8.06
C GLU A 13 2.50 -27.24 9.18
N SER A 14 1.16 -27.17 9.32
CA SER A 14 0.42 -27.98 10.31
C SER A 14 0.31 -29.47 9.94
N VAL A 15 0.51 -29.82 8.66
CA VAL A 15 0.45 -31.23 8.22
C VAL A 15 1.82 -31.89 8.28
N LYS A 16 1.83 -33.21 8.46
CA LYS A 16 3.08 -33.99 8.53
C LYS A 16 3.92 -33.82 7.27
N GLY A 17 5.12 -33.29 7.41
CA GLY A 17 6.04 -33.02 6.29
C GLY A 17 5.82 -31.68 5.61
N GLY A 18 4.81 -30.89 6.01
CA GLY A 18 4.50 -29.59 5.42
C GLY A 18 5.60 -28.55 5.63
N VAL A 19 6.35 -28.63 6.70
CA VAL A 19 7.48 -27.74 7.01
C VAL A 19 8.56 -27.76 5.91
N ASN A 20 8.68 -28.85 5.18
CA ASN A 20 9.70 -29.04 4.15
C ASN A 20 9.20 -28.67 2.72
N VAL A 21 8.00 -28.11 2.59
CA VAL A 21 7.43 -27.78 1.27
C VAL A 21 8.18 -26.60 0.62
N SER A 22 8.51 -25.59 1.39
CA SER A 22 9.27 -24.43 0.89
C SER A 22 9.82 -23.59 2.03
N ASP A 23 11.10 -23.20 1.92
CA ASP A 23 11.72 -22.23 2.82
C ASP A 23 11.37 -20.79 2.44
N ILE A 24 10.98 -20.57 1.18
CA ILE A 24 10.68 -19.24 0.64
C ILE A 24 9.20 -19.12 0.34
N TRP A 25 8.54 -18.22 1.05
CA TRP A 25 7.15 -17.86 0.84
C TRP A 25 7.04 -16.43 0.34
N ILE A 26 6.37 -16.25 -0.79
CA ILE A 26 6.13 -14.95 -1.41
C ILE A 26 4.66 -14.62 -1.25
N ASP A 27 4.40 -13.49 -0.59
CA ASP A 27 3.05 -12.97 -0.37
C ASP A 27 2.67 -11.93 -1.43
N SER A 28 1.77 -12.29 -2.32
CA SER A 28 1.27 -11.37 -3.36
C SER A 28 0.45 -10.21 -2.78
N LEU A 29 -0.16 -10.35 -1.59
CA LEU A 29 -0.83 -9.27 -0.88
C LEU A 29 0.18 -8.17 -0.47
N ALA A 30 1.32 -8.56 0.10
CA ALA A 30 2.36 -7.61 0.47
C ALA A 30 2.96 -6.92 -0.77
N LEU A 31 3.24 -7.68 -1.84
CA LEU A 31 3.73 -7.12 -3.10
C LEU A 31 2.74 -6.19 -3.78
N SER A 32 1.43 -6.48 -3.70
CA SER A 32 0.39 -5.62 -4.28
C SER A 32 0.36 -4.24 -3.61
N ARG A 33 0.64 -4.15 -2.32
CA ARG A 33 0.74 -2.88 -1.59
C ARG A 33 1.96 -2.05 -2.03
N ILE A 34 3.04 -2.71 -2.46
CA ILE A 34 4.23 -2.04 -3.02
C ILE A 34 3.95 -1.60 -4.46
N ALA A 35 3.42 -2.50 -5.28
CA ALA A 35 3.20 -2.27 -6.71
C ALA A 35 2.06 -1.27 -6.98
N LEU A 36 1.00 -1.35 -6.19
CA LEU A 36 -0.27 -0.66 -6.41
C LEU A 36 -0.81 -0.02 -5.12
N PRO A 37 -0.06 0.89 -4.48
CA PRO A 37 -0.36 1.40 -3.13
C PRO A 37 -1.68 2.18 -3.04
N ARG A 38 -2.23 2.63 -4.17
CA ARG A 38 -3.46 3.44 -4.23
C ARG A 38 -4.74 2.64 -4.48
N LEU A 39 -4.67 1.31 -4.51
CA LEU A 39 -5.88 0.51 -4.65
C LEU A 39 -6.77 0.66 -3.42
N ALA A 40 -8.08 0.73 -3.65
CA ALA A 40 -9.08 0.78 -2.58
C ALA A 40 -9.09 -0.51 -1.73
N SER A 41 -8.71 -1.64 -2.34
CA SER A 41 -8.58 -2.93 -1.66
C SER A 41 -7.50 -3.78 -2.32
N HIS A 42 -6.77 -4.54 -1.50
CA HIS A 42 -5.77 -5.50 -1.97
C HIS A 42 -6.25 -6.95 -1.78
N LYS A 43 -7.55 -7.17 -1.58
CA LYS A 43 -8.12 -8.54 -1.58
C LYS A 43 -7.99 -9.17 -2.95
N LEU A 44 -7.70 -10.48 -3.01
CA LEU A 44 -7.54 -11.19 -4.28
C LEU A 44 -8.77 -11.03 -5.19
N SER A 45 -9.98 -11.19 -4.64
CA SER A 45 -11.23 -11.02 -5.39
C SER A 45 -11.36 -9.62 -6.00
N PHE A 46 -11.08 -8.58 -5.22
CA PHE A 46 -11.14 -7.20 -5.71
C PHE A 46 -10.15 -6.94 -6.85
N MET A 47 -8.91 -7.43 -6.70
CA MET A 47 -7.90 -7.26 -7.74
C MET A 47 -8.21 -8.10 -8.98
N ALA A 48 -8.70 -9.35 -8.81
CA ALA A 48 -9.11 -10.19 -9.92
C ALA A 48 -10.23 -9.53 -10.74
N ASP A 49 -11.26 -9.03 -10.09
CA ASP A 49 -12.37 -8.32 -10.73
C ASP A 49 -11.87 -7.05 -11.44
N LEU A 50 -11.05 -6.25 -10.77
CA LEU A 50 -10.53 -4.99 -11.32
C LEU A 50 -9.66 -5.19 -12.57
N PHE A 51 -8.89 -6.27 -12.60
CA PHE A 51 -7.96 -6.57 -13.70
C PHE A 51 -8.55 -7.50 -14.76
N GLY A 52 -9.80 -7.92 -14.62
CA GLY A 52 -10.45 -8.85 -15.53
C GLY A 52 -9.81 -10.24 -15.53
N CYS A 53 -9.28 -10.67 -14.37
CA CYS A 53 -8.79 -12.04 -14.17
C CYS A 53 -9.95 -12.98 -13.83
N ASP A 54 -9.64 -14.28 -13.73
CA ASP A 54 -10.63 -15.28 -13.31
C ASP A 54 -11.20 -14.94 -11.94
N SER A 55 -12.49 -15.22 -11.73
CA SER A 55 -13.18 -14.89 -10.51
C SER A 55 -12.78 -15.79 -9.34
N VAL A 56 -12.60 -15.19 -8.16
CA VAL A 56 -12.39 -15.93 -6.92
C VAL A 56 -13.71 -16.57 -6.47
N SER A 57 -13.73 -17.88 -6.35
CA SER A 57 -14.94 -18.63 -5.99
C SER A 57 -14.80 -19.40 -4.67
N HIS A 58 -13.72 -19.19 -3.91
CA HIS A 58 -13.36 -19.95 -2.70
C HIS A 58 -13.18 -21.45 -2.97
N ARG A 59 -12.85 -21.80 -4.22
CA ARG A 59 -12.39 -23.13 -4.62
C ARG A 59 -10.91 -23.02 -4.97
N ALA A 60 -10.09 -23.88 -4.38
CA ALA A 60 -8.64 -23.80 -4.48
C ALA A 60 -8.13 -23.61 -5.92
N ASN A 61 -8.67 -24.34 -6.89
CA ASN A 61 -8.24 -24.22 -8.30
C ASN A 61 -8.57 -22.84 -8.89
N ALA A 62 -9.80 -22.34 -8.69
CA ALA A 62 -10.22 -21.04 -9.22
C ALA A 62 -9.44 -19.89 -8.55
N ASP A 63 -9.16 -20.01 -7.26
CA ASP A 63 -8.39 -19.02 -6.53
C ASP A 63 -6.92 -19.00 -6.98
N VAL A 64 -6.37 -20.18 -7.36
CA VAL A 64 -5.03 -20.28 -7.99
C VAL A 64 -5.02 -19.61 -9.36
N ASP A 65 -6.03 -19.84 -10.21
CA ASP A 65 -6.12 -19.21 -11.54
C ASP A 65 -6.24 -17.68 -11.41
N ALA A 66 -7.10 -17.20 -10.52
CA ALA A 66 -7.21 -15.78 -10.19
C ALA A 66 -5.87 -15.20 -9.70
N LEU A 67 -5.17 -15.92 -8.81
CA LEU A 67 -3.87 -15.51 -8.31
C LEU A 67 -2.83 -15.45 -9.43
N CYS A 68 -2.81 -16.42 -10.35
CA CYS A 68 -1.91 -16.40 -11.50
C CYS A 68 -2.15 -15.18 -12.41
N GLY A 69 -3.40 -14.81 -12.63
CA GLY A 69 -3.78 -13.61 -13.38
C GLY A 69 -3.27 -12.34 -12.69
N VAL A 70 -3.63 -12.17 -11.43
CA VAL A 70 -3.20 -11.03 -10.60
C VAL A 70 -1.67 -10.95 -10.49
N TRP A 71 -0.99 -12.09 -10.33
CA TRP A 71 0.47 -12.14 -10.27
C TRP A 71 1.16 -11.56 -11.51
N ARG A 72 0.65 -11.87 -12.71
CA ARG A 72 1.17 -11.28 -13.96
C ARG A 72 1.03 -9.77 -13.97
N VAL A 73 -0.12 -9.24 -13.52
CA VAL A 73 -0.35 -7.80 -13.41
C VAL A 73 0.61 -7.17 -12.40
N LEU A 74 0.83 -7.83 -11.24
CA LEU A 74 1.76 -7.33 -10.23
C LEU A 74 3.19 -7.26 -10.73
N LEU A 75 3.66 -8.26 -11.50
CA LEU A 75 4.99 -8.23 -12.10
C LEU A 75 5.14 -7.04 -13.05
N VAL A 76 4.15 -6.79 -13.91
CA VAL A 76 4.16 -5.62 -14.80
C VAL A 76 4.15 -4.33 -13.99
N ALA A 77 3.30 -4.22 -12.97
CA ALA A 77 3.24 -3.03 -12.12
C ALA A 77 4.54 -2.77 -11.35
N LEU A 78 5.24 -3.82 -10.89
CA LEU A 78 6.55 -3.70 -10.25
C LEU A 78 7.62 -3.21 -11.21
N THR A 79 7.64 -3.67 -12.46
CA THR A 79 8.59 -3.22 -13.48
C THR A 79 8.37 -1.78 -13.90
N ASP A 80 7.16 -1.25 -13.71
CA ASP A 80 6.77 0.13 -14.04
C ASP A 80 7.07 1.13 -12.90
N LEU A 81 7.57 0.66 -11.78
CA LEU A 81 8.02 1.53 -10.68
C LEU A 81 9.28 2.31 -11.08
N PRO A 82 9.59 3.43 -10.37
CA PRO A 82 10.73 4.27 -10.72
C PRO A 82 12.02 3.48 -10.93
N GLN A 83 12.78 3.87 -11.97
CA GLN A 83 14.04 3.22 -12.33
C GLN A 83 14.99 3.17 -11.13
N GLY A 84 15.62 2.03 -10.92
CA GLY A 84 16.53 1.79 -9.80
C GLY A 84 15.86 1.44 -8.48
N LEU A 85 14.52 1.57 -8.35
CA LEU A 85 13.85 1.19 -7.11
C LEU A 85 13.97 -0.32 -6.82
N MET A 86 13.87 -1.16 -7.85
CA MET A 86 14.03 -2.61 -7.69
C MET A 86 15.43 -2.99 -7.20
N ALA A 87 16.46 -2.36 -7.73
CA ALA A 87 17.83 -2.56 -7.26
C ALA A 87 17.98 -2.12 -5.79
N ARG A 88 17.47 -0.95 -5.44
CA ARG A 88 17.51 -0.46 -4.05
C ARG A 88 16.76 -1.38 -3.08
N LEU A 89 15.62 -1.93 -3.49
CA LEU A 89 14.88 -2.90 -2.68
C LEU A 89 15.63 -4.23 -2.55
N ALA A 90 16.30 -4.68 -3.62
CA ALA A 90 17.14 -5.89 -3.57
C ALA A 90 18.32 -5.75 -2.61
N ASP A 91 18.94 -4.57 -2.57
CA ASP A 91 20.12 -4.27 -1.75
C ASP A 91 19.78 -3.86 -0.31
N MET A 92 18.49 -3.61 -0.03
CA MET A 92 18.05 -3.16 1.30
C MET A 92 18.26 -4.24 2.35
N HIS A 93 18.97 -3.89 3.44
CA HIS A 93 19.26 -4.77 4.58
C HIS A 93 19.78 -6.16 4.16
N PRO A 94 20.96 -6.27 3.51
CA PRO A 94 21.47 -7.53 2.94
C PRO A 94 21.60 -8.65 3.97
N ASP A 95 21.87 -8.30 5.21
CA ASP A 95 22.06 -9.26 6.32
C ASP A 95 20.74 -9.80 6.91
N VAL A 96 19.59 -9.25 6.48
CA VAL A 96 18.28 -9.70 6.95
C VAL A 96 17.67 -10.64 5.92
N PRO A 97 17.27 -11.87 6.30
CA PRO A 97 16.53 -12.77 5.43
C PRO A 97 15.22 -12.12 4.97
N TRP A 98 15.06 -11.97 3.65
CA TRP A 98 13.86 -11.38 3.08
C TRP A 98 13.41 -12.15 1.84
N SER A 99 12.24 -12.78 1.93
CA SER A 99 11.71 -13.66 0.89
C SER A 99 11.45 -12.98 -0.46
N TYR A 100 11.31 -11.66 -0.47
CA TYR A 100 11.04 -10.88 -1.69
C TYR A 100 12.30 -10.46 -2.45
N ARG A 101 13.48 -10.50 -1.80
CA ARG A 101 14.74 -10.08 -2.42
C ARG A 101 15.01 -10.75 -3.77
N PRO A 102 14.81 -12.07 -3.98
CA PRO A 102 15.01 -12.69 -5.27
C PRO A 102 14.15 -12.09 -6.38
N ILE A 103 12.92 -11.67 -6.07
CA ILE A 103 12.03 -11.00 -7.03
C ILE A 103 12.59 -9.65 -7.43
N PHE A 104 12.97 -8.83 -6.46
CA PHE A 104 13.52 -7.51 -6.73
C PHE A 104 14.84 -7.58 -7.47
N SER A 105 15.72 -8.53 -7.12
CA SER A 105 16.97 -8.78 -7.84
C SER A 105 16.73 -9.21 -9.29
N PHE A 106 15.76 -10.09 -9.52
CA PHE A 106 15.35 -10.50 -10.86
C PHE A 106 14.83 -9.32 -11.69
N LEU A 107 13.91 -8.54 -11.12
CA LEU A 107 13.31 -7.39 -11.80
C LEU A 107 14.32 -6.26 -12.02
N ALA A 108 15.29 -6.05 -11.14
CA ALA A 108 16.37 -5.09 -11.31
C ALA A 108 17.26 -5.43 -12.50
N GLY A 109 17.44 -6.72 -12.82
CA GLY A 109 18.19 -7.20 -13.96
C GLY A 109 17.43 -7.15 -15.29
N GLN A 110 16.11 -6.94 -15.26
CA GLN A 110 15.30 -6.81 -16.47
C GLN A 110 15.42 -5.38 -17.00
N ASN A 111 15.92 -5.21 -18.21
CA ASN A 111 15.86 -3.92 -18.90
C ASN A 111 14.39 -3.67 -19.29
N PRO A 112 13.73 -2.62 -18.81
CA PRO A 112 12.35 -2.32 -19.18
C PRO A 112 12.30 -1.74 -20.59
N GLY A 113 12.51 -2.59 -21.58
CA GLY A 113 12.20 -2.31 -22.99
C GLY A 113 10.70 -2.48 -23.24
N SER A 114 9.85 -2.18 -22.26
CA SER A 114 8.41 -2.27 -22.43
C SER A 114 7.93 -1.17 -23.37
N ILE A 115 7.30 -1.58 -24.46
CA ILE A 115 6.62 -0.69 -25.42
C ILE A 115 5.46 0.05 -24.77
N PHE A 116 4.99 -0.43 -23.62
CA PHE A 116 3.89 0.15 -22.85
C PHE A 116 4.34 0.39 -21.41
N SER A 117 4.39 1.66 -21.03
CA SER A 117 4.67 2.08 -19.66
C SER A 117 3.38 2.59 -19.01
N LEU A 118 2.92 1.90 -17.96
CA LEU A 118 1.81 2.36 -17.14
C LEU A 118 2.15 3.69 -16.45
N SER A 119 3.42 3.95 -16.14
CA SER A 119 3.85 5.22 -15.54
C SER A 119 3.76 6.37 -16.54
N ALA A 120 4.08 6.15 -17.82
CA ALA A 120 3.88 7.14 -18.85
C ALA A 120 2.40 7.43 -19.10
N ALA A 121 1.57 6.38 -19.21
CA ALA A 121 0.12 6.54 -19.34
C ALA A 121 -0.50 7.27 -18.13
N ARG A 122 -0.05 6.96 -16.90
CA ARG A 122 -0.46 7.67 -15.68
C ARG A 122 0.02 9.11 -15.66
N ALA A 123 1.24 9.38 -16.11
CA ALA A 123 1.77 10.75 -16.17
C ALA A 123 0.95 11.64 -17.13
N ASP A 124 0.45 11.07 -18.22
CA ASP A 124 -0.38 11.79 -19.17
C ASP A 124 -1.80 12.05 -18.59
N VAL A 125 -2.40 11.09 -17.90
CA VAL A 125 -3.66 11.27 -17.17
C VAL A 125 -3.51 12.30 -16.05
N LEU A 126 -2.44 12.20 -15.25
CA LEU A 126 -2.17 13.16 -14.16
C LEU A 126 -1.82 14.56 -14.67
N LYS A 127 -1.26 14.69 -15.88
CA LYS A 127 -1.05 16.00 -16.52
C LYS A 127 -2.37 16.59 -16.99
N ALA A 128 -3.28 15.76 -17.53
CA ALA A 128 -4.61 16.20 -17.92
C ALA A 128 -5.42 16.68 -16.71
N ASP A 129 -5.44 15.90 -15.61
CA ASP A 129 -6.11 16.30 -14.35
C ASP A 129 -5.48 17.57 -13.75
N ARG A 130 -4.14 17.70 -13.77
CA ARG A 130 -3.46 18.90 -13.24
C ARG A 130 -3.63 20.14 -14.11
N ALA A 131 -4.00 19.99 -15.37
CA ALA A 131 -4.28 21.12 -16.24
C ALA A 131 -5.61 21.78 -15.91
N ASP A 132 -6.55 21.01 -15.35
CA ASP A 132 -7.90 21.49 -14.96
C ASP A 132 -7.95 21.99 -13.49
N ASP A 133 -7.02 21.51 -12.62
CA ASP A 133 -6.96 21.84 -11.18
C ASP A 133 -5.77 22.75 -10.82
N ARG A 134 -5.34 23.63 -11.72
CA ARG A 134 -4.42 24.70 -11.32
C ARG A 134 -5.18 25.77 -10.52
N VAL A 135 -5.44 25.44 -9.26
CA VAL A 135 -5.62 26.48 -8.25
C VAL A 135 -4.29 27.22 -8.15
N ASP A 136 -4.27 28.52 -8.49
CA ASP A 136 -3.08 29.33 -8.32
C ASP A 136 -2.58 29.18 -6.88
N ALA A 137 -1.29 28.93 -6.71
CA ALA A 137 -0.70 28.73 -5.37
C ALA A 137 -0.95 29.95 -4.47
N ASP A 138 -1.22 31.11 -5.06
CA ASP A 138 -1.58 32.33 -4.36
C ASP A 138 -3.05 32.37 -3.86
N GLU A 139 -3.90 31.44 -4.35
CA GLU A 139 -5.32 31.31 -3.91
C GLU A 139 -5.54 30.22 -2.85
N LEU A 140 -4.52 29.46 -2.53
CA LEU A 140 -4.65 28.49 -1.44
C LEU A 140 -4.80 29.21 -0.11
N PRO A 141 -5.86 28.91 0.66
CA PRO A 141 -6.01 29.51 1.98
C PRO A 141 -4.77 29.17 2.82
N VAL A 142 -4.19 30.18 3.43
CA VAL A 142 -3.08 29.99 4.38
C VAL A 142 -3.61 29.09 5.50
N LEU A 143 -3.19 27.85 5.52
CA LEU A 143 -3.54 26.90 6.58
C LEU A 143 -2.90 27.40 7.88
N LYS A 144 -3.73 27.95 8.76
CA LYS A 144 -3.31 28.33 10.10
C LYS A 144 -3.32 27.09 10.98
N MET A 145 -2.18 26.80 11.59
CA MET A 145 -2.11 25.71 12.58
C MET A 145 -2.99 26.05 13.78
N PRO A 146 -3.83 25.11 14.24
CA PRO A 146 -4.68 25.33 15.41
C PRO A 146 -3.81 25.57 16.66
N SER A 147 -4.32 26.36 17.60
CA SER A 147 -3.71 26.51 18.92
C SER A 147 -3.91 25.23 19.74
N ARG A 148 -3.20 25.09 20.86
CA ARG A 148 -3.40 23.97 21.80
C ARG A 148 -4.82 23.96 22.34
N GLU A 149 -5.32 25.16 22.73
CA GLU A 149 -6.65 25.36 23.27
C GLU A 149 -7.75 24.99 22.24
N GLU A 150 -7.52 25.29 20.97
CA GLU A 150 -8.44 24.89 19.88
C GLU A 150 -8.49 23.36 19.74
N ILE A 151 -7.34 22.68 19.82
CA ILE A 151 -7.29 21.21 19.80
C ILE A 151 -8.02 20.63 21.01
N GLU A 152 -7.77 21.12 22.21
CA GLU A 152 -8.47 20.66 23.42
C GLU A 152 -9.99 20.86 23.31
N ALA A 153 -10.44 22.00 22.80
CA ALA A 153 -11.85 22.28 22.58
C ALA A 153 -12.49 21.36 21.53
N ASP A 154 -11.77 21.04 20.46
CA ASP A 154 -12.26 20.14 19.41
C ASP A 154 -12.45 18.69 19.90
N TYR A 155 -11.62 18.25 20.83
CA TYR A 155 -11.69 16.92 21.43
C TYR A 155 -12.57 16.87 22.70
N ALA A 156 -12.99 18.01 23.24
CA ALA A 156 -13.88 18.07 24.41
C ALA A 156 -15.29 17.54 24.11
N PRO A 157 -16.07 17.19 25.14
CA PRO A 157 -17.49 16.86 24.98
C PRO A 157 -18.24 17.99 24.25
N GLY A 158 -18.94 17.65 23.18
CA GLY A 158 -19.61 18.63 22.32
C GLY A 158 -18.69 19.36 21.33
N GLY A 159 -17.38 19.10 21.33
CA GLY A 159 -16.42 19.59 20.36
C GLY A 159 -16.59 18.98 18.95
N LEU A 160 -15.71 19.38 18.03
CA LEU A 160 -15.78 18.97 16.62
C LEU A 160 -15.77 17.44 16.46
N VAL A 161 -14.88 16.75 17.18
CA VAL A 161 -14.73 15.30 17.12
C VAL A 161 -15.99 14.58 17.62
N ASN A 162 -16.54 15.03 18.77
CA ASN A 162 -17.75 14.44 19.32
C ASN A 162 -18.99 14.69 18.42
N ARG A 163 -19.10 15.87 17.80
CA ARG A 163 -20.16 16.14 16.81
C ARG A 163 -20.06 15.26 15.57
N ARG A 164 -18.84 14.93 15.13
CA ARG A 164 -18.63 14.08 13.94
C ARG A 164 -18.81 12.60 14.27
N TYR A 165 -18.43 12.18 15.48
CA TYR A 165 -18.49 10.79 15.95
C TYR A 165 -19.23 10.76 17.29
N PRO A 166 -20.57 10.59 17.29
CA PRO A 166 -21.41 10.67 18.51
C PRO A 166 -21.04 9.68 19.61
N THR A 167 -20.37 8.58 19.26
CA THR A 167 -19.90 7.56 20.22
C THR A 167 -18.49 7.82 20.73
N TYR A 168 -17.88 8.94 20.31
CA TYR A 168 -16.55 9.30 20.75
C TYR A 168 -16.55 9.68 22.25
N GLU A 169 -15.63 9.07 22.99
CA GLU A 169 -15.32 9.41 24.37
C GLU A 169 -13.94 10.11 24.42
N PRO A 170 -13.86 11.31 24.98
CA PRO A 170 -12.58 12.03 25.13
C PRO A 170 -11.57 11.21 25.94
N ARG A 171 -10.33 11.17 25.47
CA ARG A 171 -9.21 10.50 26.14
C ARG A 171 -8.03 11.47 26.18
N ASP A 172 -7.49 11.68 27.37
CA ASP A 172 -6.40 12.62 27.59
C ASP A 172 -5.15 12.28 26.74
N GLU A 173 -4.88 11.00 26.54
CA GLU A 173 -3.76 10.54 25.71
C GLU A 173 -3.93 10.90 24.23
N GLN A 174 -5.16 10.91 23.72
CA GLN A 174 -5.44 11.32 22.35
C GLN A 174 -5.25 12.83 22.17
N ILE A 175 -5.66 13.61 23.15
CA ILE A 175 -5.49 15.06 23.18
C ILE A 175 -3.99 15.39 23.23
N ALA A 176 -3.26 14.76 24.14
CA ALA A 176 -1.82 14.92 24.27
C ALA A 176 -1.09 14.59 22.96
N MET A 177 -1.43 13.45 22.33
CA MET A 177 -0.86 13.04 21.04
C MET A 177 -1.16 14.07 19.93
N ALA A 178 -2.37 14.60 19.86
CA ALA A 178 -2.74 15.60 18.85
C ALA A 178 -1.94 16.93 19.06
N ILE A 179 -1.72 17.31 20.30
CA ILE A 179 -0.88 18.48 20.67
C ILE A 179 0.58 18.23 20.29
N ASP A 180 1.13 17.04 20.59
CA ASP A 180 2.51 16.69 20.25
C ASP A 180 2.75 16.72 18.73
N VAL A 181 1.80 16.17 17.95
CA VAL A 181 1.85 16.23 16.47
C VAL A 181 1.84 17.68 15.99
N ARG A 182 0.94 18.51 16.53
CA ARG A 182 0.89 19.93 16.21
C ARG A 182 2.21 20.63 16.51
N ASP A 183 2.77 20.38 17.68
CA ASP A 183 4.02 21.02 18.12
C ASP A 183 5.20 20.59 17.25
N SER A 184 5.28 19.30 16.88
CA SER A 184 6.28 18.79 15.93
C SER A 184 6.17 19.47 14.56
N LEU A 185 4.95 19.69 14.06
CA LEU A 185 4.74 20.39 12.78
C LEU A 185 5.12 21.88 12.85
N VAL A 186 4.95 22.52 14.00
CA VAL A 186 5.32 23.93 14.20
C VAL A 186 6.83 24.09 14.38
N THR A 187 7.47 23.17 15.09
CA THR A 187 8.92 23.24 15.40
C THR A 187 9.78 22.62 14.30
N GLY A 188 9.20 21.82 13.41
CA GLY A 188 9.94 21.12 12.34
C GLY A 188 10.82 19.99 12.87
N THR A 189 10.48 19.41 14.02
CA THR A 189 11.20 18.28 14.66
C THR A 189 10.44 16.98 14.57
#